data_99245112411b4dbcd312da48dab254c1
#
_entry.id   99245112411b4dbcd312da48dab254c1
#
_cell.length_a   1.000
_cell.length_b   1.000
_cell.length_c   1.000
_cell.angle_alpha   90.00
_cell.angle_beta   90.00
_cell.angle_gamma   90.00
#
_symmetry.space_group_name_H-M   'P 1'
#
loop_
_entity.id
_entity.type
_entity.pdbx_description
1 polymer ?
#
loop_
_entity_poly.entity_id
_entity_poly.type
_entity_poly.pdbx_seq_one_letter_code
_entity_poly.pdbx_strand_id
1 'polypeptide(L)'
;DGRTSTKDRTILKKSLEDGTIDVVVGTHALLNVKCKNLGLVIIDEEHKFGIKQKDVIKSKQENIHILYLSATPIPRTMNFIFSGLKEFSFLHTPPKNRISIKSFLKVQSQQLIKEAISREKLRGGQCFIVQNDISKMGMLKDEIQKLLPNLNVGIAHGKLNKQDISDVMTGFDIGELDVLICTTIVEMGLDIPNANTMIIEDSHKLGLAQLHQLRGRIGRSNKQGYCYFLIPDVVIPKLASERLESIVRLSKLGSGYFIAQEDMELRGSGEILGDKQSGHIASIGLSLYLSMLKSAIKLEKNDTKKEII
;
A
#
# COMPACT_ATOMS: atom_id res chain seq x y z
N ASP A 1 1.46 16.93 11.74
CA ASP A 1 1.72 16.58 10.34
C ASP A 1 2.51 17.69 9.62
N GLY A 2 2.66 17.61 8.30
CA GLY A 2 3.36 18.62 7.50
C GLY A 2 2.71 20.02 7.49
N ARG A 3 1.43 20.12 7.85
CA ARG A 3 0.65 21.38 7.91
C ARG A 3 0.66 22.03 9.29
N THR A 4 1.16 21.36 10.33
CA THR A 4 1.22 21.87 11.69
C THR A 4 2.21 23.03 11.76
N SER A 5 1.79 24.17 12.30
CA SER A 5 2.66 25.35 12.44
C SER A 5 3.88 25.08 13.34
N THR A 6 4.93 25.87 13.18
CA THR A 6 6.14 25.74 14.01
C THR A 6 5.83 25.97 15.51
N LYS A 7 4.93 26.90 15.81
CA LYS A 7 4.47 27.18 17.18
C LYS A 7 3.76 25.97 17.78
N ASP A 8 2.79 25.41 17.05
CA ASP A 8 2.03 24.25 17.53
C ASP A 8 2.92 23.01 17.72
N ARG A 9 3.92 22.83 16.85
CA ARG A 9 4.91 21.74 17.02
C ARG A 9 5.72 21.90 18.30
N THR A 10 6.10 23.12 18.64
CA THR A 10 6.86 23.39 19.87
C THR A 10 6.01 23.13 21.10
N ILE A 11 4.74 23.57 21.10
CA ILE A 11 3.79 23.32 22.17
C ILE A 11 3.56 21.81 22.33
N LEU A 12 3.30 21.11 21.23
CA LEU A 12 3.07 19.66 21.22
C LEU A 12 4.26 18.88 21.77
N LYS A 13 5.49 19.26 21.39
CA LYS A 13 6.71 18.63 21.92
C LYS A 13 6.81 18.79 23.44
N LYS A 14 6.60 20.01 23.94
CA LYS A 14 6.64 20.28 25.37
C LYS A 14 5.57 19.49 26.13
N SER A 15 4.35 19.46 25.62
CA SER A 15 3.24 18.70 26.23
C SER A 15 3.48 17.19 26.25
N LEU A 16 4.20 16.63 25.27
CA LEU A 16 4.61 15.22 25.26
C LEU A 16 5.75 14.95 26.25
N GLU A 17 6.70 15.88 26.37
CA GLU A 17 7.79 15.81 27.35
C GLU A 17 7.30 15.97 28.80
N ASP A 18 6.30 16.80 29.01
CA ASP A 18 5.67 17.03 30.34
C ASP A 18 4.68 15.91 30.70
N GLY A 19 4.25 15.10 29.73
CA GLY A 19 3.29 13.98 29.92
C GLY A 19 1.85 14.44 30.08
N THR A 20 1.47 15.60 29.54
CA THR A 20 0.09 16.10 29.51
C THR A 20 -0.73 15.56 28.35
N ILE A 21 -0.09 14.91 27.37
CA ILE A 21 -0.72 14.26 26.22
C ILE A 21 -0.49 12.76 26.33
N ASP A 22 -1.57 11.99 26.36
CA ASP A 22 -1.55 10.53 26.43
C ASP A 22 -1.41 9.86 25.07
N VAL A 23 -2.00 10.43 24.02
CA VAL A 23 -2.01 9.87 22.66
C VAL A 23 -1.63 10.93 21.64
N VAL A 24 -0.68 10.60 20.77
CA VAL A 24 -0.30 11.46 19.64
C VAL A 24 -0.34 10.67 18.34
N VAL A 25 -0.94 11.28 17.32
CA VAL A 25 -1.01 10.70 15.96
C VAL A 25 -0.28 11.63 15.00
N GLY A 26 0.56 11.06 14.15
CA GLY A 26 1.30 11.86 13.18
C GLY A 26 2.13 11.02 12.21
N THR A 27 2.95 11.71 11.45
CA THR A 27 3.85 11.11 10.46
C THR A 27 5.21 10.74 11.10
N HIS A 28 6.17 10.34 10.26
CA HIS A 28 7.56 10.06 10.64
C HIS A 28 8.22 11.16 11.51
N ALA A 29 7.69 12.39 11.50
CA ALA A 29 8.17 13.48 12.35
C ALA A 29 8.09 13.18 13.86
N LEU A 30 7.20 12.26 14.27
CA LEU A 30 7.06 11.83 15.65
C LEU A 30 8.18 10.90 16.13
N LEU A 31 8.95 10.30 15.25
CA LEU A 31 10.01 9.37 15.62
C LEU A 31 11.08 10.01 16.51
N ASN A 32 11.35 11.29 16.29
CA ASN A 32 12.37 12.05 17.01
C ASN A 32 11.82 12.85 18.21
N VAL A 33 10.54 12.64 18.56
CA VAL A 33 9.93 13.34 19.70
C VAL A 33 10.16 12.51 20.97
N LYS A 34 10.55 13.19 22.04
CA LYS A 34 10.66 12.59 23.37
C LYS A 34 9.28 12.58 24.02
N CYS A 35 8.92 11.45 24.62
CA CYS A 35 7.69 11.29 25.38
C CYS A 35 8.05 10.82 26.79
N LYS A 36 7.41 11.37 27.81
CA LYS A 36 7.71 11.08 29.22
C LYS A 36 7.46 9.61 29.57
N ASN A 37 6.31 9.10 29.19
CA ASN A 37 5.84 7.75 29.53
C ASN A 37 5.36 7.03 28.26
N LEU A 38 6.28 6.74 27.33
CA LEU A 38 5.93 6.04 26.10
C LEU A 38 5.82 4.53 26.37
N GLY A 39 4.61 3.98 26.33
CA GLY A 39 4.35 2.55 26.55
C GLY A 39 4.05 1.77 25.26
N LEU A 40 3.46 2.43 24.25
CA LEU A 40 3.05 1.78 23.00
C LEU A 40 3.35 2.67 21.80
N VAL A 41 3.94 2.07 20.77
CA VAL A 41 4.10 2.66 19.42
C VAL A 41 3.34 1.83 18.42
N ILE A 42 2.44 2.45 17.66
CA ILE A 42 1.72 1.81 16.56
C ILE A 42 2.25 2.36 15.24
N ILE A 43 2.69 1.48 14.36
CA ILE A 43 3.29 1.82 13.06
C ILE A 43 2.42 1.21 11.97
N ASP A 44 1.78 2.09 11.20
CA ASP A 44 1.03 1.69 10.02
C ASP A 44 1.94 1.69 8.79
N GLU A 45 1.80 0.68 7.94
CA GLU A 45 2.55 0.48 6.70
C GLU A 45 4.09 0.50 6.90
N GLU A 46 4.61 -0.44 7.69
CA GLU A 46 6.05 -0.58 8.04
C GLU A 46 6.98 -0.43 6.83
N HIS A 47 6.55 -0.84 5.65
CA HIS A 47 7.35 -0.79 4.42
C HIS A 47 7.65 0.64 3.94
N LYS A 48 6.88 1.64 4.38
CA LYS A 48 7.12 3.08 4.08
C LYS A 48 8.24 3.69 4.91
N PHE A 49 8.73 2.97 5.92
CA PHE A 49 9.80 3.44 6.79
C PHE A 49 11.17 3.03 6.24
N GLY A 50 12.06 4.02 6.09
CA GLY A 50 13.46 3.79 5.72
C GLY A 50 14.27 3.11 6.83
N ILE A 51 15.46 2.60 6.49
CA ILE A 51 16.35 1.86 7.42
C ILE A 51 16.66 2.71 8.68
N LYS A 52 17.09 3.95 8.52
CA LYS A 52 17.39 4.84 9.65
C LYS A 52 16.20 5.07 10.58
N GLN A 53 14.99 5.15 10.03
CA GLN A 53 13.76 5.31 10.80
C GLN A 53 13.43 4.06 11.60
N LYS A 54 13.66 2.89 11.02
CA LYS A 54 13.50 1.59 11.71
C LYS A 54 14.52 1.43 12.85
N ASP A 55 15.73 1.92 12.69
CA ASP A 55 16.76 1.88 13.74
C ASP A 55 16.38 2.77 14.91
N VAL A 56 15.83 3.97 14.66
CA VAL A 56 15.28 4.83 15.72
C VAL A 56 14.13 4.16 16.48
N ILE A 57 13.28 3.40 15.79
CA ILE A 57 12.20 2.65 16.44
C ILE A 57 12.80 1.50 17.28
N LYS A 58 13.76 0.78 16.74
CA LYS A 58 14.43 -0.32 17.45
C LYS A 58 15.17 0.15 18.70
N SER A 59 15.84 1.29 18.66
CA SER A 59 16.54 1.83 19.82
C SER A 59 15.61 2.20 21.00
N LYS A 60 14.31 2.35 20.74
CA LYS A 60 13.27 2.57 21.75
C LYS A 60 12.67 1.26 22.29
N GLN A 61 13.07 0.09 21.75
CA GLN A 61 12.36 -1.17 21.94
C GLN A 61 12.59 -1.84 23.31
N GLU A 62 13.61 -1.45 24.07
CA GLU A 62 13.96 -2.12 25.33
C GLU A 62 12.86 -2.06 26.41
N ASN A 63 11.96 -1.06 26.35
CA ASN A 63 10.89 -0.87 27.35
C ASN A 63 9.53 -0.49 26.75
N ILE A 64 9.29 -0.70 25.44
CA ILE A 64 8.11 -0.19 24.76
C ILE A 64 7.50 -1.31 23.90
N HIS A 65 6.17 -1.46 23.97
CA HIS A 65 5.45 -2.32 23.04
C HIS A 65 5.36 -1.67 21.66
N ILE A 66 5.64 -2.44 20.59
CA ILE A 66 5.53 -1.95 19.21
C ILE A 66 4.57 -2.84 18.44
N LEU A 67 3.51 -2.23 17.92
CA LEU A 67 2.52 -2.87 17.05
C LEU A 67 2.73 -2.39 15.60
N TYR A 68 3.01 -3.33 14.71
CA TYR A 68 3.08 -3.07 13.27
C TYR A 68 1.77 -3.46 12.60
N LEU A 69 1.22 -2.54 11.80
CA LEU A 69 0.04 -2.79 10.98
C LEU A 69 0.46 -2.81 9.50
N SER A 70 -0.09 -3.73 8.73
CA SER A 70 0.11 -3.77 7.27
C SER A 70 -1.06 -4.46 6.58
N ALA A 71 -1.51 -3.89 5.47
CA ALA A 71 -2.46 -4.54 4.58
C ALA A 71 -1.78 -5.57 3.66
N THR A 72 -0.49 -5.35 3.37
CA THR A 72 0.35 -6.20 2.51
C THR A 72 1.70 -6.39 3.19
N PRO A 73 1.85 -7.42 4.04
CA PRO A 73 3.14 -7.66 4.66
C PRO A 73 4.21 -7.91 3.59
N ILE A 74 5.37 -7.25 3.75
CA ILE A 74 6.50 -7.48 2.84
C ILE A 74 7.04 -8.90 3.02
N PRO A 75 7.61 -9.52 1.96
CA PRO A 75 8.15 -10.87 2.00
C PRO A 75 9.11 -11.12 3.18
N ARG A 76 9.97 -10.16 3.49
CA ARG A 76 10.89 -10.23 4.63
C ARG A 76 10.18 -10.32 5.98
N THR A 77 9.12 -9.55 6.18
CA THR A 77 8.31 -9.60 7.40
C THR A 77 7.58 -10.94 7.51
N MET A 78 7.08 -11.48 6.38
CA MET A 78 6.46 -12.81 6.33
C MET A 78 7.44 -13.92 6.77
N ASN A 79 8.71 -13.85 6.37
CA ASN A 79 9.72 -14.80 6.81
C ASN A 79 9.92 -14.77 8.33
N PHE A 80 9.97 -13.58 8.96
CA PHE A 80 10.04 -13.47 10.42
C PHE A 80 8.80 -14.02 11.13
N ILE A 81 7.63 -13.87 10.52
CA ILE A 81 6.38 -14.45 11.01
C ILE A 81 6.44 -15.98 10.94
N PHE A 82 6.77 -16.54 9.79
CA PHE A 82 6.83 -17.99 9.58
C PHE A 82 7.94 -18.67 10.41
N SER A 83 9.02 -17.96 10.69
CA SER A 83 10.08 -18.49 11.56
C SER A 83 9.72 -18.46 13.06
N GLY A 84 8.60 -17.85 13.45
CA GLY A 84 8.21 -17.72 14.86
C GLY A 84 9.02 -16.68 15.65
N LEU A 85 9.74 -15.79 14.95
CA LEU A 85 10.52 -14.71 15.55
C LEU A 85 9.68 -13.51 15.95
N LYS A 86 8.47 -13.38 15.37
CA LYS A 86 7.50 -12.32 15.71
C LYS A 86 6.12 -12.95 15.92
N GLU A 87 5.43 -12.48 16.94
CA GLU A 87 4.00 -12.74 17.10
C GLU A 87 3.21 -11.94 16.09
N PHE A 88 2.12 -12.52 15.61
CA PHE A 88 1.25 -11.88 14.63
C PHE A 88 -0.20 -12.32 14.78
N SER A 89 -1.10 -11.47 14.29
CA SER A 89 -2.53 -11.76 14.20
C SER A 89 -3.06 -11.36 12.84
N PHE A 90 -3.93 -12.19 12.27
CA PHE A 90 -4.63 -11.89 11.03
C PHE A 90 -6.06 -11.45 11.31
N LEU A 91 -6.46 -10.32 10.72
CA LEU A 91 -7.84 -9.87 10.70
C LEU A 91 -8.52 -10.45 9.44
N HIS A 92 -9.13 -11.62 9.57
CA HIS A 92 -9.76 -12.31 8.43
C HIS A 92 -11.17 -11.83 8.12
N THR A 93 -11.87 -11.30 9.12
CA THR A 93 -13.26 -10.86 8.95
C THR A 93 -13.30 -9.44 8.38
N PRO A 94 -13.80 -9.26 7.14
CA PRO A 94 -13.96 -7.93 6.59
C PRO A 94 -15.07 -7.16 7.29
N PRO A 95 -15.08 -5.81 7.23
CA PRO A 95 -16.18 -5.02 7.72
C PRO A 95 -17.50 -5.43 7.04
N LYS A 96 -18.60 -5.42 7.82
CA LYS A 96 -19.96 -5.63 7.30
C LYS A 96 -20.22 -4.57 6.20
N ASN A 97 -20.92 -4.94 5.15
CA ASN A 97 -21.28 -4.07 4.00
C ASN A 97 -20.15 -3.69 3.03
N ARG A 98 -18.94 -4.22 3.19
CA ARG A 98 -17.90 -4.01 2.19
C ARG A 98 -18.02 -5.03 1.06
N ILE A 99 -18.19 -4.53 -0.17
CA ILE A 99 -18.32 -5.37 -1.37
C ILE A 99 -16.93 -5.59 -1.97
N SER A 100 -16.65 -6.81 -2.43
CA SER A 100 -15.38 -7.11 -3.12
C SER A 100 -15.28 -6.34 -4.43
N ILE A 101 -14.09 -5.83 -4.72
CA ILE A 101 -13.82 -5.05 -5.94
C ILE A 101 -13.73 -5.99 -7.14
N LYS A 102 -14.52 -5.75 -8.18
CA LYS A 102 -14.41 -6.46 -9.45
C LYS A 102 -13.17 -5.98 -10.20
N SER A 103 -12.25 -6.89 -10.48
CA SER A 103 -10.96 -6.61 -11.11
C SER A 103 -10.90 -7.19 -12.51
N PHE A 104 -10.41 -6.42 -13.47
CA PHE A 104 -10.33 -6.80 -14.89
C PHE A 104 -8.93 -6.52 -15.43
N LEU A 105 -8.35 -7.48 -16.12
CA LEU A 105 -7.18 -7.30 -16.97
C LEU A 105 -7.63 -7.10 -18.40
N LYS A 106 -7.26 -5.99 -19.02
CA LYS A 106 -7.70 -5.60 -20.37
C LYS A 106 -6.58 -4.93 -21.15
N VAL A 107 -6.62 -5.08 -22.48
CA VAL A 107 -5.81 -4.27 -23.38
C VAL A 107 -6.35 -2.83 -23.35
N GLN A 108 -5.42 -1.86 -23.30
CA GLN A 108 -5.77 -0.43 -23.26
C GLN A 108 -6.51 -0.02 -24.53
N SER A 109 -7.65 0.64 -24.35
CA SER A 109 -8.38 1.28 -25.44
C SER A 109 -9.13 2.51 -24.93
N GLN A 110 -9.24 3.54 -25.78
CA GLN A 110 -9.99 4.75 -25.47
C GLN A 110 -11.48 4.46 -25.21
N GLN A 111 -12.04 3.50 -25.95
CA GLN A 111 -13.43 3.09 -25.78
C GLN A 111 -13.69 2.50 -24.40
N LEU A 112 -12.79 1.64 -23.90
CA LEU A 112 -12.89 1.04 -22.57
C LEU A 112 -12.81 2.11 -21.48
N ILE A 113 -11.87 3.07 -21.59
CA ILE A 113 -11.72 4.18 -20.64
C ILE A 113 -13.00 5.00 -20.60
N LYS A 114 -13.52 5.39 -21.77
CA LYS A 114 -14.78 6.13 -21.91
C LYS A 114 -15.94 5.40 -21.23
N GLU A 115 -16.12 4.11 -21.52
CA GLU A 115 -17.20 3.29 -20.95
C GLU A 115 -17.09 3.16 -19.43
N ALA A 116 -15.88 2.92 -18.90
CA ALA A 116 -15.64 2.81 -17.46
C ALA A 116 -15.97 4.11 -16.73
N ILE A 117 -15.50 5.25 -17.24
CA ILE A 117 -15.79 6.58 -16.66
C ILE A 117 -17.28 6.90 -16.76
N SER A 118 -17.91 6.71 -17.93
CA SER A 118 -19.33 7.02 -18.14
C SER A 118 -20.23 6.20 -17.21
N ARG A 119 -19.93 4.91 -17.04
CA ARG A 119 -20.63 4.03 -16.09
C ARG A 119 -20.53 4.54 -14.67
N GLU A 120 -19.35 4.99 -14.25
CA GLU A 120 -19.17 5.51 -12.91
C GLU A 120 -19.91 6.83 -12.68
N LYS A 121 -19.83 7.74 -13.66
CA LYS A 121 -20.56 9.02 -13.60
C LYS A 121 -22.07 8.82 -13.52
N LEU A 122 -22.64 7.88 -14.30
CA LEU A 122 -24.06 7.54 -14.24
C LEU A 122 -24.51 7.02 -12.88
N ARG A 123 -23.60 6.43 -12.11
CA ARG A 123 -23.87 5.97 -10.73
C ARG A 123 -23.65 7.07 -9.68
N GLY A 124 -23.26 8.28 -10.09
CA GLY A 124 -22.91 9.39 -9.20
C GLY A 124 -21.61 9.13 -8.43
N GLY A 125 -20.68 8.38 -9.02
CA GLY A 125 -19.35 8.12 -8.47
C GLY A 125 -18.24 8.87 -9.22
N GLN A 126 -17.00 8.66 -8.77
CA GLN A 126 -15.79 9.28 -9.29
C GLN A 126 -14.78 8.23 -9.72
N CYS A 127 -13.87 8.60 -10.62
CA CYS A 127 -12.85 7.71 -11.16
C CYS A 127 -11.44 8.16 -10.82
N PHE A 128 -10.59 7.23 -10.39
CA PHE A 128 -9.14 7.38 -10.44
C PHE A 128 -8.58 6.82 -11.74
N ILE A 129 -7.63 7.53 -12.35
CA ILE A 129 -6.78 7.00 -13.42
C ILE A 129 -5.33 7.11 -12.95
N VAL A 130 -4.69 5.97 -12.78
CA VAL A 130 -3.27 5.92 -12.38
C VAL A 130 -2.41 5.86 -13.63
N GLN A 131 -1.61 6.91 -13.83
CA GLN A 131 -0.61 7.03 -14.90
C GLN A 131 0.72 7.50 -14.29
N ASN A 132 1.74 6.65 -14.34
CA ASN A 132 3.03 6.97 -13.71
C ASN A 132 3.94 7.85 -14.57
N ASP A 133 3.68 7.92 -15.87
CA ASP A 133 4.39 8.81 -16.77
C ASP A 133 3.73 10.19 -16.78
N ILE A 134 4.34 11.13 -16.05
CA ILE A 134 3.80 12.51 -15.91
C ILE A 134 3.68 13.19 -17.27
N SER A 135 4.57 12.89 -18.23
CA SER A 135 4.54 13.50 -19.57
C SER A 135 3.27 13.16 -20.36
N LYS A 136 2.65 12.01 -20.07
CA LYS A 136 1.43 11.55 -20.74
C LYS A 136 0.14 12.07 -20.10
N MET A 137 0.18 12.57 -18.86
CA MET A 137 -1.02 12.94 -18.11
C MET A 137 -1.81 14.08 -18.78
N GLY A 138 -1.11 15.07 -19.35
CA GLY A 138 -1.77 16.18 -20.06
C GLY A 138 -2.54 15.69 -21.29
N MET A 139 -1.89 14.88 -22.14
CA MET A 139 -2.53 14.30 -23.32
C MET A 139 -3.74 13.42 -22.93
N LEU A 140 -3.60 12.60 -21.89
CA LEU A 140 -4.68 11.75 -21.39
C LEU A 140 -5.86 12.57 -20.89
N LYS A 141 -5.61 13.69 -20.20
CA LYS A 141 -6.66 14.63 -19.80
C LYS A 141 -7.40 15.19 -21.01
N ASP A 142 -6.67 15.68 -22.02
CA ASP A 142 -7.24 16.24 -23.23
C ASP A 142 -8.06 15.22 -24.01
N GLU A 143 -7.58 13.97 -24.08
CA GLU A 143 -8.33 12.87 -24.71
C GLU A 143 -9.63 12.56 -23.97
N ILE A 144 -9.60 12.49 -22.64
CA ILE A 144 -10.81 12.26 -21.84
C ILE A 144 -11.80 13.41 -22.00
N GLN A 145 -11.34 14.66 -21.99
CA GLN A 145 -12.20 15.82 -22.17
C GLN A 145 -12.81 15.90 -23.57
N LYS A 146 -12.10 15.45 -24.63
CA LYS A 146 -12.66 15.31 -25.98
C LYS A 146 -13.74 14.23 -26.06
N LEU A 147 -13.52 13.09 -25.38
CA LEU A 147 -14.48 11.96 -25.35
C LEU A 147 -15.71 12.24 -24.48
N LEU A 148 -15.54 13.01 -23.41
CA LEU A 148 -16.53 13.31 -22.38
C LEU A 148 -16.42 14.79 -21.95
N PRO A 149 -16.92 15.74 -22.76
CA PRO A 149 -16.69 17.17 -22.55
C PRO A 149 -17.30 17.74 -21.25
N ASN A 150 -18.31 17.07 -20.71
CA ASN A 150 -19.02 17.50 -19.50
C ASN A 150 -18.38 17.04 -18.19
N LEU A 151 -17.17 16.46 -18.25
CA LEU A 151 -16.48 15.98 -17.06
C LEU A 151 -15.36 16.93 -16.61
N ASN A 152 -15.26 17.11 -15.31
CA ASN A 152 -14.18 17.83 -14.68
C ASN A 152 -13.01 16.86 -14.38
N VAL A 153 -11.86 17.08 -15.03
CA VAL A 153 -10.68 16.22 -14.91
C VAL A 153 -9.55 16.96 -14.22
N GLY A 154 -9.11 16.43 -13.07
CA GLY A 154 -7.94 16.92 -12.34
C GLY A 154 -6.70 16.08 -12.61
N ILE A 155 -5.51 16.67 -12.37
CA ILE A 155 -4.21 15.98 -12.42
C ILE A 155 -3.49 16.20 -11.09
N ALA A 156 -2.95 15.11 -10.51
CA ALA A 156 -2.13 15.18 -9.30
C ALA A 156 -0.88 14.30 -9.43
N HIS A 157 0.29 14.87 -9.22
CA HIS A 157 1.57 14.14 -9.25
C HIS A 157 2.62 14.80 -8.34
N GLY A 158 3.67 14.04 -7.99
CA GLY A 158 4.67 14.47 -7.01
C GLY A 158 5.55 15.66 -7.41
N LYS A 159 5.50 16.13 -8.67
CA LYS A 159 6.22 17.35 -9.12
C LYS A 159 5.41 18.63 -8.92
N LEU A 160 4.12 18.55 -8.62
CA LEU A 160 3.32 19.70 -8.23
C LEU A 160 3.73 20.19 -6.84
N ASN A 161 3.50 21.49 -6.57
CA ASN A 161 3.70 22.01 -5.24
C ASN A 161 2.65 21.41 -4.27
N LYS A 162 2.92 21.49 -2.97
CA LYS A 162 2.05 20.88 -1.95
C LYS A 162 0.65 21.50 -1.90
N GLN A 163 0.54 22.79 -2.23
CA GLN A 163 -0.74 23.49 -2.23
C GLN A 163 -1.60 23.01 -3.40
N ASP A 164 -1.06 22.95 -4.62
CA ASP A 164 -1.79 22.48 -5.80
C ASP A 164 -2.28 21.04 -5.62
N ILE A 165 -1.43 20.16 -5.06
CA ILE A 165 -1.86 18.80 -4.74
C ILE A 165 -3.02 18.81 -3.74
N SER A 166 -2.94 19.63 -2.71
CA SER A 166 -3.98 19.75 -1.69
C SER A 166 -5.29 20.25 -2.28
N ASP A 167 -5.23 21.24 -3.15
CA ASP A 167 -6.41 21.86 -3.76
C ASP A 167 -7.11 20.88 -4.72
N VAL A 168 -6.35 20.22 -5.58
CA VAL A 168 -6.87 19.16 -6.49
C VAL A 168 -7.49 18.01 -5.69
N MET A 169 -6.83 17.58 -4.63
CA MET A 169 -7.34 16.47 -3.79
C MET A 169 -8.60 16.87 -3.04
N THR A 170 -8.66 18.10 -2.55
CA THR A 170 -9.86 18.64 -1.90
C THR A 170 -11.02 18.74 -2.90
N GLY A 171 -10.78 19.30 -4.10
CA GLY A 171 -11.78 19.36 -5.16
C GLY A 171 -12.30 17.97 -5.60
N PHE A 172 -11.43 16.96 -5.57
CA PHE A 172 -11.86 15.58 -5.84
C PHE A 172 -12.68 15.00 -4.69
N ASP A 173 -12.31 15.25 -3.45
CA ASP A 173 -13.01 14.74 -2.26
C ASP A 173 -14.43 15.33 -2.15
N ILE A 174 -14.59 16.63 -2.40
CA ILE A 174 -15.91 17.31 -2.36
C ILE A 174 -16.75 17.10 -3.63
N GLY A 175 -16.22 16.37 -4.64
CA GLY A 175 -16.96 15.99 -5.85
C GLY A 175 -16.98 17.06 -6.96
N GLU A 176 -16.14 18.09 -6.90
CA GLU A 176 -15.95 19.06 -7.99
C GLU A 176 -15.27 18.43 -9.21
N LEU A 177 -14.44 17.40 -8.99
CA LEU A 177 -13.78 16.64 -10.03
C LEU A 177 -14.43 15.27 -10.19
N ASP A 178 -14.72 14.87 -11.41
CA ASP A 178 -15.28 13.56 -11.75
C ASP A 178 -14.19 12.50 -11.94
N VAL A 179 -13.05 12.93 -12.48
CA VAL A 179 -11.91 12.08 -12.79
C VAL A 179 -10.63 12.70 -12.22
N LEU A 180 -9.84 11.91 -11.52
CA LEU A 180 -8.52 12.30 -11.08
C LEU A 180 -7.46 11.43 -11.74
N ILE A 181 -6.61 12.02 -12.60
CA ILE A 181 -5.42 11.40 -13.17
C ILE A 181 -4.27 11.64 -12.19
N CYS A 182 -3.61 10.58 -11.75
CA CYS A 182 -2.57 10.71 -10.74
C CYS A 182 -1.48 9.64 -10.90
N THR A 183 -0.32 9.89 -10.31
CA THR A 183 0.68 8.85 -10.09
C THR A 183 0.27 7.95 -8.92
N THR A 184 1.09 7.00 -8.52
CA THR A 184 0.92 6.20 -7.30
C THR A 184 0.85 7.04 -6.00
N ILE A 185 0.88 8.38 -6.08
CA ILE A 185 0.66 9.29 -4.94
C ILE A 185 -0.66 9.01 -4.20
N VAL A 186 -1.65 8.42 -4.89
CA VAL A 186 -2.92 7.96 -4.28
C VAL A 186 -2.71 6.89 -3.21
N GLU A 187 -1.57 6.21 -3.18
CA GLU A 187 -1.21 5.29 -2.10
C GLU A 187 -1.08 6.00 -0.73
N MET A 188 -1.02 7.34 -0.68
CA MET A 188 -0.79 8.13 0.53
C MET A 188 -1.97 8.19 1.53
N GLY A 189 -2.89 7.24 1.50
CA GLY A 189 -3.88 7.08 2.58
C GLY A 189 -5.14 7.93 2.47
N LEU A 190 -5.44 8.48 1.29
CA LEU A 190 -6.68 9.21 1.04
C LEU A 190 -7.88 8.26 1.09
N ASP A 191 -8.91 8.67 1.79
CA ASP A 191 -10.19 7.99 1.84
C ASP A 191 -11.22 8.81 1.09
N ILE A 192 -11.57 8.39 -0.12
CA ILE A 192 -12.56 9.04 -0.97
C ILE A 192 -13.69 8.05 -1.26
N PRO A 193 -14.76 8.09 -0.46
CA PRO A 193 -15.83 7.08 -0.52
C PRO A 193 -16.56 7.03 -1.86
N ASN A 194 -16.61 8.14 -2.60
CA ASN A 194 -17.27 8.22 -3.91
C ASN A 194 -16.42 7.69 -5.07
N ALA A 195 -15.11 7.50 -4.89
CA ALA A 195 -14.25 6.94 -5.91
C ALA A 195 -14.37 5.41 -5.94
N ASN A 196 -15.22 4.90 -6.82
CA ASN A 196 -15.50 3.47 -6.90
C ASN A 196 -14.96 2.80 -8.18
N THR A 197 -14.41 3.57 -9.12
CA THR A 197 -13.72 3.04 -10.30
C THR A 197 -12.27 3.49 -10.32
N MET A 198 -11.37 2.55 -10.58
CA MET A 198 -9.94 2.80 -10.79
C MET A 198 -9.49 2.17 -12.10
N ILE A 199 -8.79 2.96 -12.89
CA ILE A 199 -8.15 2.55 -14.13
C ILE A 199 -6.63 2.70 -13.92
N ILE A 200 -5.86 1.64 -14.14
CA ILE A 200 -4.41 1.65 -13.95
C ILE A 200 -3.77 1.40 -15.31
N GLU A 201 -3.20 2.45 -15.88
CA GLU A 201 -2.46 2.36 -17.15
C GLU A 201 -1.07 1.73 -16.94
N ASP A 202 -0.56 1.07 -17.96
CA ASP A 202 0.74 0.40 -17.92
C ASP A 202 0.89 -0.51 -16.67
N SER A 203 -0.17 -1.17 -16.25
CA SER A 203 -0.24 -1.95 -15.00
C SER A 203 0.84 -3.05 -14.90
N HIS A 204 1.35 -3.54 -16.04
CA HIS A 204 2.44 -4.52 -16.12
C HIS A 204 3.77 -4.02 -15.55
N LYS A 205 3.95 -2.70 -15.41
CA LYS A 205 5.14 -2.07 -14.83
C LYS A 205 5.11 -2.01 -13.30
N LEU A 206 3.95 -2.29 -12.68
CA LEU A 206 3.78 -2.20 -11.23
C LEU A 206 3.98 -3.55 -10.53
N GLY A 207 4.44 -3.50 -9.28
CA GLY A 207 4.54 -4.67 -8.41
C GLY A 207 3.19 -5.13 -7.88
N LEU A 208 3.07 -6.42 -7.51
CA LEU A 208 1.83 -7.01 -7.03
C LEU A 208 1.28 -6.31 -5.78
N ALA A 209 2.15 -5.98 -4.83
CA ALA A 209 1.79 -5.22 -3.63
C ALA A 209 1.26 -3.82 -3.95
N GLN A 210 1.88 -3.10 -4.92
CA GLN A 210 1.41 -1.79 -5.36
C GLN A 210 0.02 -1.87 -6.01
N LEU A 211 -0.18 -2.83 -6.91
CA LEU A 211 -1.48 -3.06 -7.55
C LEU A 211 -2.57 -3.34 -6.51
N HIS A 212 -2.23 -4.13 -5.47
CA HIS A 212 -3.17 -4.40 -4.38
C HIS A 212 -3.49 -3.16 -3.55
N GLN A 213 -2.49 -2.36 -3.20
CA GLN A 213 -2.68 -1.11 -2.46
C GLN A 213 -3.54 -0.10 -3.24
N LEU A 214 -3.26 0.07 -4.54
CA LEU A 214 -4.06 0.91 -5.42
C LEU A 214 -5.51 0.42 -5.49
N ARG A 215 -5.72 -0.87 -5.77
CA ARG A 215 -7.06 -1.47 -5.77
C ARG A 215 -7.80 -1.23 -4.45
N GLY A 216 -7.11 -1.29 -3.32
CA GLY A 216 -7.67 -1.06 -1.98
C GLY A 216 -8.10 0.39 -1.72
N ARG A 217 -7.80 1.33 -2.62
CA ARG A 217 -8.22 2.73 -2.49
C ARG A 217 -9.65 2.99 -2.93
N ILE A 218 -10.25 2.08 -3.68
CA ILE A 218 -11.65 2.16 -4.13
C ILE A 218 -12.53 1.15 -3.39
N GLY A 219 -13.85 1.24 -3.60
CA GLY A 219 -14.82 0.32 -3.00
C GLY A 219 -14.88 0.42 -1.47
N ARG A 220 -14.76 1.61 -0.93
CA ARG A 220 -14.86 1.90 0.53
C ARG A 220 -16.26 2.30 0.96
N SER A 221 -17.18 2.40 0.01
CA SER A 221 -18.60 2.62 0.23
C SER A 221 -19.40 1.32 0.06
N ASN A 222 -20.69 1.41 0.18
CA ASN A 222 -21.63 0.33 -0.12
C ASN A 222 -21.89 0.12 -1.62
N LYS A 223 -21.15 0.85 -2.50
CA LYS A 223 -21.24 0.71 -3.95
C LYS A 223 -20.18 -0.30 -4.45
N GLN A 224 -20.52 -1.04 -5.52
CA GLN A 224 -19.58 -1.96 -6.17
C GLN A 224 -18.38 -1.21 -6.73
N GLY A 225 -17.17 -1.57 -6.29
CA GLY A 225 -15.91 -1.07 -6.87
C GLY A 225 -15.48 -1.82 -8.12
N TYR A 226 -14.86 -1.10 -9.07
CA TYR A 226 -14.33 -1.64 -10.33
C TYR A 226 -12.87 -1.20 -10.53
N CYS A 227 -11.98 -2.17 -10.73
CA CYS A 227 -10.56 -1.91 -11.00
C CYS A 227 -10.17 -2.50 -12.36
N TYR A 228 -9.68 -1.65 -13.25
CA TYR A 228 -9.21 -2.04 -14.58
C TYR A 228 -7.69 -1.95 -14.62
N PHE A 229 -7.03 -3.09 -14.78
CA PHE A 229 -5.60 -3.18 -15.04
C PHE A 229 -5.39 -3.17 -16.54
N LEU A 230 -4.85 -2.07 -17.07
CA LEU A 230 -4.64 -1.89 -18.50
C LEU A 230 -3.20 -2.24 -18.88
N ILE A 231 -3.08 -2.99 -19.97
CA ILE A 231 -1.81 -3.36 -20.60
C ILE A 231 -1.77 -2.86 -22.04
N PRO A 232 -0.60 -2.56 -22.60
CA PRO A 232 -0.47 -2.25 -24.02
C PRO A 232 -0.79 -3.47 -24.88
N ASP A 233 -1.14 -3.24 -26.15
CA ASP A 233 -1.36 -4.29 -27.15
C ASP A 233 -0.03 -4.82 -27.71
N VAL A 234 0.81 -5.30 -26.81
CA VAL A 234 2.11 -5.92 -27.12
C VAL A 234 2.40 -7.05 -26.13
N VAL A 235 3.32 -7.93 -26.47
CA VAL A 235 3.74 -9.00 -25.57
C VAL A 235 4.43 -8.39 -24.33
N ILE A 236 3.88 -8.65 -23.16
CA ILE A 236 4.46 -8.24 -21.88
C ILE A 236 5.32 -9.39 -21.30
N PRO A 237 6.28 -9.10 -20.42
CA PRO A 237 7.08 -10.13 -19.75
C PRO A 237 6.20 -11.14 -19.00
N LYS A 238 6.55 -12.43 -19.05
CA LYS A 238 5.79 -13.52 -18.42
C LYS A 238 5.49 -13.26 -16.94
N LEU A 239 6.49 -12.86 -16.16
CA LEU A 239 6.31 -12.50 -14.73
C LEU A 239 5.33 -11.35 -14.50
N ALA A 240 5.21 -10.42 -15.45
CA ALA A 240 4.23 -9.34 -15.36
C ALA A 240 2.81 -9.86 -15.61
N SER A 241 2.63 -10.78 -16.60
CA SER A 241 1.35 -11.45 -16.85
C SER A 241 0.89 -12.24 -15.63
N GLU A 242 1.77 -13.09 -15.07
CA GLU A 242 1.47 -13.89 -13.89
C GLU A 242 1.05 -13.04 -12.69
N ARG A 243 1.73 -11.90 -12.43
CA ARG A 243 1.32 -10.94 -11.39
C ARG A 243 -0.07 -10.37 -11.62
N LEU A 244 -0.37 -9.98 -12.86
CA LEU A 244 -1.66 -9.39 -13.22
C LEU A 244 -2.80 -10.41 -13.13
N GLU A 245 -2.55 -11.64 -13.52
CA GLU A 245 -3.51 -12.75 -13.37
C GLU A 245 -3.77 -13.04 -11.90
N SER A 246 -2.71 -13.04 -11.07
CA SER A 246 -2.80 -13.26 -9.62
C SER A 246 -3.64 -12.17 -8.93
N ILE A 247 -3.44 -10.88 -9.25
CA ILE A 247 -4.22 -9.80 -8.64
C ILE A 247 -5.70 -9.85 -9.03
N VAL A 248 -6.02 -10.31 -10.24
CA VAL A 248 -7.41 -10.50 -10.69
C VAL A 248 -8.04 -11.71 -9.99
N ARG A 249 -7.32 -12.83 -9.91
CA ARG A 249 -7.77 -14.04 -9.22
C ARG A 249 -8.02 -13.81 -7.73
N LEU A 250 -7.12 -13.10 -7.06
CA LEU A 250 -7.18 -12.78 -5.63
C LEU A 250 -8.02 -11.52 -5.37
N SER A 251 -9.25 -11.48 -5.89
CA SER A 251 -10.15 -10.31 -5.76
C SER A 251 -11.00 -10.30 -4.50
N LYS A 252 -11.01 -11.38 -3.71
CA LYS A 252 -11.80 -11.47 -2.45
C LYS A 252 -11.25 -10.53 -1.38
N LEU A 253 -12.14 -10.04 -0.51
CA LEU A 253 -11.75 -9.28 0.68
C LEU A 253 -10.86 -10.13 1.59
N GLY A 254 -9.85 -9.50 2.21
CA GLY A 254 -8.90 -10.21 3.07
C GLY A 254 -7.79 -10.95 2.32
N SER A 255 -7.68 -10.81 1.00
CA SER A 255 -6.65 -11.49 0.19
C SER A 255 -5.22 -10.96 0.35
N GLY A 256 -5.00 -9.92 1.16
CA GLY A 256 -3.68 -9.30 1.34
C GLY A 256 -2.58 -10.29 1.74
N TYR A 257 -2.89 -11.24 2.61
CA TYR A 257 -1.98 -12.31 2.99
C TYR A 257 -1.60 -13.20 1.80
N PHE A 258 -2.59 -13.67 1.04
CA PHE A 258 -2.36 -14.53 -0.14
C PHE A 258 -1.60 -13.78 -1.25
N ILE A 259 -1.84 -12.49 -1.40
CA ILE A 259 -1.11 -11.63 -2.34
C ILE A 259 0.35 -11.49 -1.91
N ALA A 260 0.64 -11.34 -0.63
CA ALA A 260 2.01 -11.29 -0.14
C ALA A 260 2.74 -12.63 -0.34
N GLN A 261 2.05 -13.74 -0.14
CA GLN A 261 2.59 -15.08 -0.41
C GLN A 261 2.87 -15.27 -1.90
N GLU A 262 1.93 -14.92 -2.77
CA GLU A 262 2.09 -14.99 -4.22
C GLU A 262 3.23 -14.07 -4.72
N ASP A 263 3.37 -12.86 -4.16
CA ASP A 263 4.48 -11.94 -4.49
C ASP A 263 5.84 -12.55 -4.11
N MET A 264 5.91 -13.28 -3.00
CA MET A 264 7.12 -14.03 -2.61
C MET A 264 7.44 -15.15 -3.61
N GLU A 265 6.44 -15.91 -4.02
CA GLU A 265 6.63 -17.04 -4.95
C GLU A 265 7.07 -16.52 -6.33
N LEU A 266 6.44 -15.46 -6.84
CA LEU A 266 6.75 -14.84 -8.14
C LEU A 266 8.12 -14.15 -8.19
N ARG A 267 8.56 -13.53 -7.09
CA ARG A 267 9.91 -12.93 -7.01
C ARG A 267 11.00 -14.00 -6.90
N GLY A 268 10.62 -15.21 -6.55
CA GLY A 268 11.58 -16.25 -6.19
C GLY A 268 12.27 -15.94 -4.85
N SER A 269 12.89 -16.93 -4.29
CA SER A 269 13.56 -16.84 -2.99
C SER A 269 14.83 -15.96 -2.96
N GLY A 270 15.25 -15.44 -4.12
CA GLY A 270 16.52 -14.73 -4.30
C GLY A 270 16.59 -13.34 -3.64
N GLU A 271 15.51 -12.57 -3.64
CA GLU A 271 15.49 -11.24 -3.03
C GLU A 271 15.27 -11.24 -1.50
N ILE A 272 14.92 -12.37 -0.92
CA ILE A 272 14.45 -12.44 0.48
C ILE A 272 15.61 -12.35 1.48
N LEU A 273 16.82 -12.83 1.10
CA LEU A 273 17.96 -13.01 2.02
C LEU A 273 19.26 -12.33 1.57
N GLY A 274 19.24 -11.57 0.49
CA GLY A 274 20.43 -10.93 -0.12
C GLY A 274 21.14 -11.84 -1.12
N ASP A 275 21.91 -11.21 -2.00
CA ASP A 275 22.51 -11.82 -3.21
C ASP A 275 23.36 -13.09 -2.99
N LYS A 276 23.85 -13.33 -1.77
CA LYS A 276 24.71 -14.47 -1.45
C LYS A 276 23.96 -15.77 -1.04
N GLN A 277 22.65 -15.71 -0.76
CA GLN A 277 21.86 -16.86 -0.29
C GLN A 277 20.73 -17.28 -1.24
N SER A 278 20.52 -16.54 -2.30
CA SER A 278 19.43 -16.75 -3.28
C SER A 278 19.47 -18.13 -3.97
N GLY A 279 20.65 -18.68 -4.21
CA GLY A 279 20.81 -19.95 -4.91
C GLY A 279 20.28 -21.17 -4.12
N HIS A 280 20.41 -21.17 -2.80
CA HIS A 280 20.03 -22.32 -1.97
C HIS A 280 18.51 -22.45 -1.77
N ILE A 281 17.79 -21.35 -1.64
CA ILE A 281 16.33 -21.37 -1.43
C ILE A 281 15.60 -21.74 -2.72
N ALA A 282 16.10 -21.28 -3.87
CA ALA A 282 15.56 -21.69 -5.17
C ALA A 282 15.66 -23.21 -5.41
N SER A 283 16.70 -23.84 -4.87
CA SER A 283 16.93 -25.28 -5.05
C SER A 283 16.14 -26.17 -4.11
N ILE A 284 15.86 -25.71 -2.86
CA ILE A 284 15.19 -26.53 -1.84
C ILE A 284 13.72 -26.20 -1.64
N GLY A 285 13.26 -25.07 -2.17
CA GLY A 285 11.89 -24.56 -2.00
C GLY A 285 11.66 -23.84 -0.66
N LEU A 286 10.75 -22.86 -0.68
CA LEU A 286 10.46 -21.99 0.46
C LEU A 286 9.94 -22.77 1.69
N SER A 287 9.09 -23.79 1.49
CA SER A 287 8.49 -24.56 2.58
C SER A 287 9.55 -25.35 3.38
N LEU A 288 10.49 -25.97 2.70
CA LEU A 288 11.59 -26.71 3.36
C LEU A 288 12.53 -25.76 4.07
N TYR A 289 12.90 -24.64 3.43
CA TYR A 289 13.71 -23.59 4.08
C TYR A 289 13.08 -23.09 5.38
N LEU A 290 11.79 -22.76 5.38
CA LEU A 290 11.07 -22.31 6.58
C LEU A 290 11.00 -23.38 7.67
N SER A 291 10.87 -24.64 7.29
CA SER A 291 10.91 -25.77 8.23
C SER A 291 12.29 -25.90 8.90
N MET A 292 13.36 -25.81 8.12
CA MET A 292 14.74 -25.83 8.62
C MET A 292 15.04 -24.65 9.55
N LEU A 293 14.59 -23.44 9.18
CA LEU A 293 14.75 -22.24 9.99
C LEU A 293 14.02 -22.34 11.32
N LYS A 294 12.78 -22.86 11.34
CA LYS A 294 12.03 -23.13 12.58
C LYS A 294 12.75 -24.11 13.48
N SER A 295 13.35 -25.15 12.92
CA SER A 295 14.09 -26.14 13.67
C SER A 295 15.37 -25.55 14.28
N ALA A 296 16.12 -24.77 13.51
CA ALA A 296 17.32 -24.08 14.00
C ALA A 296 17.01 -23.10 15.15
N ILE A 297 15.95 -22.29 15.02
CA ILE A 297 15.51 -21.36 16.07
C ILE A 297 15.10 -22.09 17.35
N LYS A 298 14.42 -23.25 17.22
CA LYS A 298 14.07 -24.06 18.39
C LYS A 298 15.30 -24.59 19.13
N LEU A 299 16.32 -25.02 18.40
CA LEU A 299 17.58 -25.48 18.98
C LEU A 299 18.27 -24.35 19.75
N GLU A 300 18.41 -23.18 19.17
CA GLU A 300 19.07 -22.01 19.77
C GLU A 300 18.30 -21.48 21.00
N LYS A 301 16.97 -21.42 20.95
CA LYS A 301 16.13 -21.06 22.12
C LYS A 301 16.22 -22.08 23.27
N ASN A 302 16.48 -23.34 22.97
CA ASN A 302 16.67 -24.37 24.01
C ASN A 302 18.07 -24.34 24.61
N ASP A 303 19.11 -23.99 23.84
CA ASP A 303 20.47 -23.83 24.35
C ASP A 303 20.59 -22.56 25.24
N THR A 304 19.97 -21.46 24.88
CA THR A 304 19.91 -20.25 25.76
C THR A 304 19.16 -20.48 27.07
N LYS A 305 18.25 -21.45 27.14
CA LYS A 305 17.62 -21.86 28.42
C LYS A 305 18.52 -22.75 29.30
N LYS A 306 19.52 -23.40 28.72
CA LYS A 306 20.48 -24.22 29.47
C LYS A 306 21.62 -23.41 30.09
N GLU A 307 21.91 -22.22 29.56
CA GLU A 307 22.94 -21.33 30.11
C GLU A 307 22.45 -20.44 31.29
N ILE A 308 21.16 -20.49 31.63
CA ILE A 308 20.53 -19.66 32.71
C ILE A 308 20.16 -20.55 33.94
N ILE A 309 20.59 -21.80 33.98
CA ILE A 309 20.51 -22.67 35.15
C ILE A 309 21.94 -23.02 35.59
#